data_2b9f1ad0dfc9a142652d9b11cec2148c
#
_entry.id   2b9f1ad0dfc9a142652d9b11cec2148c
#
_cell.length_a   1.000
_cell.length_b   1.000
_cell.length_c   1.000
_cell.angle_alpha   90.00
_cell.angle_beta   90.00
_cell.angle_gamma   90.00
#
_symmetry.space_group_name_H-M   'P 1'
#
loop_
_entity.id
_entity.type
_entity.pdbx_description
1 polymer ?
#
loop_
_entity_poly.entity_id
_entity_poly.type
_entity_poly.pdbx_seq_one_letter_code
_entity_poly.pdbx_strand_id
1 'polypeptide(L)'
;LLDMTAFAKCRIRGPKAEEFLDYLVANKLPKKIGRINLCHALNTKGGVHSEFTIMKEAENSFYLVSAGAFQRLDHDWILKWMPTDGSVQFENLTNSVGVLVVSGPKARELMQRVSKDDFSNENFKWLSSKQVDIGYAPCTAMRVNFVGELGWELHHQIEYQNHIFDKLMEAGKDLGLKPYGIRAMNSLRVEKSYKLVGTELSIEYSPYESGLDRFIHPNKGKFI
;
A
#
# COMPACT_ATOMS: atom_id res chain seq x y z
N LEU A 1 -10.34 13.51 -0.34
CA LEU A 1 -8.88 13.57 -0.50
C LEU A 1 -8.19 13.43 0.86
N LEU A 2 -7.29 12.46 1.00
CA LEU A 2 -6.51 12.20 2.22
C LEU A 2 -5.02 12.29 1.89
N ASP A 3 -4.26 12.94 2.76
CA ASP A 3 -2.81 12.87 2.74
C ASP A 3 -2.34 11.67 3.59
N MET A 4 -1.73 10.68 2.94
CA MET A 4 -1.12 9.49 3.54
C MET A 4 0.42 9.51 3.47
N THR A 5 1.02 10.67 3.23
CA THR A 5 2.48 10.81 3.09
C THR A 5 3.25 10.30 4.31
N ALA A 6 2.67 10.35 5.50
CA ALA A 6 3.28 9.82 6.72
C ALA A 6 3.29 8.29 6.86
N PHE A 7 2.64 7.54 5.94
CA PHE A 7 2.73 6.08 5.94
C PHE A 7 4.14 5.62 5.58
N ALA A 8 4.57 4.49 6.14
CA ALA A 8 5.87 3.93 5.84
C ALA A 8 5.92 3.36 4.42
N LYS A 9 6.98 3.65 3.69
CA LYS A 9 7.22 3.14 2.34
C LYS A 9 8.65 2.65 2.24
N CYS A 10 8.80 1.45 1.71
CA CYS A 10 10.12 0.92 1.42
C CYS A 10 10.13 0.12 0.12
N ARG A 11 11.32 -0.10 -0.41
CA ARG A 11 11.55 -0.98 -1.55
C ARG A 11 12.46 -2.12 -1.13
N ILE A 12 12.10 -3.31 -1.53
CA ILE A 12 12.91 -4.52 -1.40
C ILE A 12 13.27 -4.98 -2.82
N ARG A 13 14.57 -5.04 -3.13
CA ARG A 13 15.03 -5.41 -4.46
C ARG A 13 16.26 -6.31 -4.41
N GLY A 14 16.51 -7.03 -5.50
CA GLY A 14 17.66 -7.89 -5.68
C GLY A 14 17.29 -9.31 -6.13
N PRO A 15 18.25 -10.11 -6.54
CA PRO A 15 17.98 -11.43 -7.16
C PRO A 15 17.21 -12.40 -6.25
N LYS A 16 17.27 -12.23 -4.92
CA LYS A 16 16.51 -13.03 -3.96
C LYS A 16 15.37 -12.27 -3.27
N ALA A 17 14.95 -11.11 -3.81
CA ALA A 17 13.89 -10.29 -3.17
C ALA A 17 12.55 -11.03 -3.10
N GLU A 18 12.13 -11.75 -4.15
CA GLU A 18 10.89 -12.52 -4.15
C GLU A 18 10.97 -13.69 -3.14
N GLU A 19 12.05 -14.46 -3.13
CA GLU A 19 12.25 -15.55 -2.18
C GLU A 19 12.23 -15.06 -0.73
N PHE A 20 12.94 -13.98 -0.45
CA PHE A 20 12.97 -13.36 0.88
C PHE A 20 11.59 -12.89 1.33
N LEU A 21 10.88 -12.13 0.49
CA LEU A 21 9.54 -11.64 0.84
C LEU A 21 8.53 -12.78 0.97
N ASP A 22 8.63 -13.82 0.13
CA ASP A 22 7.78 -15.00 0.27
C ASP A 22 8.01 -15.75 1.59
N TYR A 23 9.24 -15.74 2.10
CA TYR A 23 9.55 -16.24 3.44
C TYR A 23 9.06 -15.31 4.57
N LEU A 24 9.12 -13.99 4.37
CA LEU A 24 8.79 -12.99 5.39
C LEU A 24 7.28 -12.91 5.68
N VAL A 25 6.41 -13.14 4.68
CA VAL A 25 4.96 -12.94 4.82
C VAL A 25 4.16 -14.23 4.65
N ALA A 26 3.01 -14.31 5.30
CA ALA A 26 2.15 -15.49 5.28
C ALA A 26 1.22 -15.57 4.06
N ASN A 27 1.05 -14.48 3.31
CA ASN A 27 0.27 -14.44 2.07
C ASN A 27 1.14 -14.74 0.85
N LYS A 28 0.50 -15.09 -0.27
CA LYS A 28 1.17 -15.18 -1.58
C LYS A 28 1.56 -13.78 -2.06
N LEU A 29 2.73 -13.64 -2.64
CA LEU A 29 3.18 -12.41 -3.27
C LEU A 29 2.47 -12.14 -4.61
N PRO A 30 2.36 -10.88 -5.04
CA PRO A 30 1.89 -10.55 -6.37
C PRO A 30 2.86 -11.09 -7.44
N LYS A 31 2.35 -11.84 -8.42
CA LYS A 31 3.19 -12.51 -9.45
C LYS A 31 3.45 -11.65 -10.68
N LYS A 32 2.53 -10.76 -11.05
CA LYS A 32 2.65 -9.89 -12.24
C LYS A 32 3.06 -8.49 -11.83
N ILE A 33 3.94 -7.87 -12.61
CA ILE A 33 4.32 -6.46 -12.44
C ILE A 33 3.04 -5.60 -12.42
N GLY A 34 2.97 -4.64 -11.51
CA GLY A 34 1.83 -3.80 -11.26
C GLY A 34 0.71 -4.44 -10.42
N ARG A 35 0.79 -5.74 -10.05
CA ARG A 35 -0.19 -6.35 -9.13
C ARG A 35 0.15 -6.03 -7.69
N ILE A 36 -0.90 -6.01 -6.86
CA ILE A 36 -0.85 -5.64 -5.44
C ILE A 36 -1.50 -6.75 -4.62
N ASN A 37 -0.87 -7.13 -3.52
CA ASN A 37 -1.46 -8.00 -2.51
C ASN A 37 -1.30 -7.38 -1.11
N LEU A 38 -2.30 -7.60 -0.24
CA LEU A 38 -2.18 -7.33 1.18
C LEU A 38 -1.55 -8.54 1.85
N CYS A 39 -0.46 -8.34 2.57
CA CYS A 39 0.34 -9.40 3.16
C CYS A 39 0.63 -9.11 4.63
N HIS A 40 0.61 -10.15 5.46
CA HIS A 40 0.92 -10.05 6.89
C HIS A 40 2.21 -10.80 7.18
N ALA A 41 3.12 -10.18 7.91
CA ALA A 41 4.22 -10.88 8.57
C ALA A 41 3.76 -11.34 9.95
N LEU A 42 4.14 -12.55 10.33
CA LEU A 42 3.83 -13.12 11.63
C LEU A 42 5.08 -13.17 12.49
N ASN A 43 4.92 -13.18 13.79
CA ASN A 43 6.01 -13.53 14.67
C ASN A 43 6.15 -15.06 14.79
N THR A 44 7.22 -15.55 15.41
CA THR A 44 7.49 -16.98 15.56
C THR A 44 6.48 -17.74 16.42
N LYS A 45 5.53 -17.04 17.05
CA LYS A 45 4.41 -17.62 17.82
C LYS A 45 3.09 -17.58 17.03
N GLY A 46 3.10 -17.05 15.80
CA GLY A 46 1.94 -16.95 14.92
C GLY A 46 1.10 -15.69 15.12
N GLY A 47 1.51 -14.74 15.97
CA GLY A 47 0.82 -13.45 16.13
C GLY A 47 1.13 -12.49 14.96
N VAL A 48 0.18 -11.61 14.65
CA VAL A 48 0.33 -10.63 13.55
C VAL A 48 1.34 -9.56 13.96
N HIS A 49 2.49 -9.54 13.29
CA HIS A 49 3.56 -8.59 13.55
C HIS A 49 3.43 -7.32 12.72
N SER A 50 3.21 -7.44 11.41
CA SER A 50 3.16 -6.33 10.46
C SER A 50 2.15 -6.60 9.36
N GLU A 51 1.64 -5.52 8.77
CA GLU A 51 0.79 -5.56 7.59
C GLU A 51 1.41 -4.72 6.48
N PHE A 52 1.55 -5.30 5.29
CA PHE A 52 2.14 -4.66 4.13
C PHE A 52 1.18 -4.72 2.93
N THR A 53 0.95 -3.58 2.30
CA THR A 53 0.49 -3.54 0.92
C THR A 53 1.72 -3.73 0.04
N ILE A 54 1.83 -4.86 -0.66
CA ILE A 54 2.98 -5.21 -1.50
C ILE A 54 2.61 -5.12 -2.97
N MET A 55 3.32 -4.29 -3.73
CA MET A 55 3.23 -4.19 -5.18
C MET A 55 4.49 -4.77 -5.82
N LYS A 56 4.34 -5.63 -6.83
CA LYS A 56 5.47 -6.04 -7.67
C LYS A 56 5.79 -4.91 -8.66
N GLU A 57 6.88 -4.21 -8.42
CA GLU A 57 7.29 -3.03 -9.17
C GLU A 57 8.06 -3.40 -10.45
N ALA A 58 8.93 -4.42 -10.34
CA ALA A 58 9.70 -5.00 -11.44
C ALA A 58 9.99 -6.49 -11.15
N GLU A 59 10.74 -7.16 -12.03
CA GLU A 59 11.05 -8.60 -11.89
C GLU A 59 11.59 -8.95 -10.50
N ASN A 60 12.57 -8.19 -10.02
CA ASN A 60 13.23 -8.39 -8.74
C ASN A 60 13.09 -7.18 -7.81
N SER A 61 11.95 -6.48 -7.88
CA SER A 61 11.69 -5.29 -7.09
C SER A 61 10.24 -5.24 -6.61
N PHE A 62 10.07 -4.99 -5.31
CA PHE A 62 8.79 -4.88 -4.65
C PHE A 62 8.72 -3.58 -3.85
N TYR A 63 7.62 -2.88 -4.00
CA TYR A 63 7.29 -1.68 -3.25
C TYR A 63 6.29 -2.02 -2.14
N LEU A 64 6.62 -1.65 -0.91
CA LEU A 64 5.85 -1.97 0.28
C LEU A 64 5.35 -0.69 0.93
N VAL A 65 4.08 -0.70 1.36
CA VAL A 65 3.46 0.36 2.17
C VAL A 65 2.97 -0.25 3.47
N SER A 66 3.20 0.41 4.60
CA SER A 66 2.72 0.00 5.91
C SER A 66 2.35 1.18 6.81
N ALA A 67 1.86 0.89 8.01
CA ALA A 67 1.43 1.92 8.96
C ALA A 67 2.62 2.77 9.44
N GLY A 68 2.56 4.10 9.25
CA GLY A 68 3.66 5.01 9.58
C GLY A 68 4.07 4.98 11.06
N ALA A 69 3.11 4.79 11.97
CA ALA A 69 3.40 4.67 13.40
C ALA A 69 4.27 3.45 13.77
N PHE A 70 4.27 2.42 12.93
CA PHE A 70 5.02 1.17 13.13
C PHE A 70 6.23 1.04 12.20
N GLN A 71 6.58 2.10 11.47
CA GLN A 71 7.69 2.08 10.50
C GLN A 71 8.97 1.45 11.07
N ARG A 72 9.39 1.85 12.25
CA ARG A 72 10.62 1.31 12.85
C ARG A 72 10.49 -0.18 13.14
N LEU A 73 9.37 -0.60 13.73
CA LEU A 73 9.09 -2.01 14.03
C LEU A 73 9.13 -2.86 12.75
N ASP A 74 8.48 -2.38 11.70
CA ASP A 74 8.43 -3.07 10.41
C ASP A 74 9.82 -3.16 9.77
N HIS A 75 10.60 -2.08 9.79
CA HIS A 75 11.96 -2.06 9.24
C HIS A 75 12.88 -2.98 10.03
N ASP A 76 12.84 -2.94 11.37
CA ASP A 76 13.64 -3.81 12.22
C ASP A 76 13.30 -5.29 11.96
N TRP A 77 12.02 -5.62 11.71
CA TRP A 77 11.61 -6.98 11.37
C TRP A 77 12.11 -7.42 9.99
N ILE A 78 12.00 -6.58 8.99
CA ILE A 78 12.54 -6.84 7.65
C ILE A 78 14.05 -7.07 7.72
N LEU A 79 14.79 -6.16 8.35
CA LEU A 79 16.25 -6.21 8.44
C LEU A 79 16.75 -7.40 9.24
N LYS A 80 16.02 -7.83 10.28
CA LYS A 80 16.34 -9.01 11.09
C LYS A 80 16.40 -10.29 10.26
N TRP A 81 15.52 -10.43 9.28
CA TRP A 81 15.40 -11.66 8.48
C TRP A 81 16.03 -11.54 7.09
N MET A 82 16.48 -10.34 6.72
CA MET A 82 17.07 -10.08 5.42
C MET A 82 18.44 -10.80 5.29
N PRO A 83 18.70 -11.47 4.13
CA PRO A 83 20.01 -12.05 3.86
C PRO A 83 21.13 -11.01 3.93
N THR A 84 22.28 -11.42 4.48
CA THR A 84 23.47 -10.54 4.63
C THR A 84 24.47 -10.68 3.46
N ASP A 85 24.16 -11.53 2.47
CA ASP A 85 25.01 -11.82 1.32
C ASP A 85 24.92 -10.78 0.18
N GLY A 86 24.16 -9.69 0.38
CA GLY A 86 23.94 -8.64 -0.62
C GLY A 86 22.93 -9.01 -1.70
N SER A 87 22.33 -10.19 -1.66
CA SER A 87 21.33 -10.65 -2.63
C SER A 87 19.96 -9.93 -2.51
N VAL A 88 19.72 -9.27 -1.39
CA VAL A 88 18.53 -8.44 -1.11
C VAL A 88 18.97 -7.08 -0.60
N GLN A 89 18.37 -6.03 -1.10
CA GLN A 89 18.59 -4.64 -0.70
C GLN A 89 17.30 -4.05 -0.16
N PHE A 90 17.40 -3.30 0.91
CA PHE A 90 16.34 -2.52 1.52
C PHE A 90 16.57 -1.03 1.28
N GLU A 91 15.53 -0.33 0.82
CA GLU A 91 15.55 1.12 0.61
C GLU A 91 14.35 1.75 1.34
N ASN A 92 14.61 2.67 2.26
CA ASN A 92 13.56 3.45 2.93
C ASN A 92 13.16 4.65 2.06
N LEU A 93 11.91 4.70 1.63
CA LEU A 93 11.34 5.72 0.76
C LEU A 93 10.35 6.66 1.48
N THR A 94 10.17 6.50 2.79
CA THR A 94 9.11 7.18 3.53
C THR A 94 9.13 8.70 3.35
N ASN A 95 10.31 9.31 3.36
CA ASN A 95 10.43 10.77 3.28
C ASN A 95 10.57 11.31 1.85
N SER A 96 10.81 10.45 0.86
CA SER A 96 10.99 10.86 -0.54
C SER A 96 9.74 10.68 -1.40
N VAL A 97 8.76 9.90 -0.91
CA VAL A 97 7.53 9.60 -1.65
C VAL A 97 6.32 10.16 -0.92
N GLY A 98 5.63 11.10 -1.56
CA GLY A 98 4.32 11.59 -1.13
C GLY A 98 3.21 10.63 -1.54
N VAL A 99 2.10 10.62 -0.78
CA VAL A 99 0.93 9.81 -1.09
C VAL A 99 -0.34 10.61 -0.86
N LEU A 100 -1.09 10.87 -1.93
CA LEU A 100 -2.44 11.43 -1.87
C LEU A 100 -3.46 10.36 -2.25
N VAL A 101 -4.53 10.24 -1.45
CA VAL A 101 -5.58 9.25 -1.67
C VAL A 101 -6.85 9.93 -2.12
N VAL A 102 -7.31 9.59 -3.32
CA VAL A 102 -8.64 9.95 -3.83
C VAL A 102 -9.58 8.79 -3.57
N SER A 103 -10.68 9.03 -2.84
CA SER A 103 -11.66 8.00 -2.53
C SER A 103 -13.08 8.54 -2.55
N GLY A 104 -14.03 7.69 -2.93
CA GLY A 104 -15.45 8.01 -2.98
C GLY A 104 -16.10 7.65 -4.33
N PRO A 105 -17.43 7.78 -4.44
CA PRO A 105 -18.18 7.33 -5.61
C PRO A 105 -17.81 8.08 -6.90
N LYS A 106 -17.35 9.34 -6.79
CA LYS A 106 -16.92 10.17 -7.93
C LYS A 106 -15.39 10.14 -8.16
N ALA A 107 -14.66 9.30 -7.45
CA ALA A 107 -13.19 9.24 -7.55
C ALA A 107 -12.71 8.97 -8.99
N ARG A 108 -13.38 8.10 -9.74
CA ARG A 108 -13.03 7.82 -11.13
C ARG A 108 -13.22 9.03 -12.05
N GLU A 109 -14.34 9.73 -11.90
CA GLU A 109 -14.60 10.94 -12.65
C GLU A 109 -13.53 11.99 -12.39
N LEU A 110 -13.15 12.19 -11.13
CA LEU A 110 -12.07 13.10 -10.76
C LEU A 110 -10.73 12.68 -11.40
N MET A 111 -10.36 11.41 -11.29
CA MET A 111 -9.10 10.92 -11.87
C MET A 111 -9.06 11.11 -13.39
N GLN A 112 -10.17 10.90 -14.07
CA GLN A 112 -10.27 11.09 -15.52
C GLN A 112 -10.17 12.56 -15.96
N ARG A 113 -10.48 13.52 -15.06
CA ARG A 113 -10.31 14.97 -15.32
C ARG A 113 -8.84 15.43 -15.19
N VAL A 114 -8.06 14.80 -14.33
CA VAL A 114 -6.70 15.24 -14.00
C VAL A 114 -5.60 14.45 -14.72
N SER A 115 -5.97 13.36 -15.37
CA SER A 115 -5.05 12.49 -16.11
C SER A 115 -5.62 12.15 -17.49
N LYS A 116 -4.73 11.93 -18.44
CA LYS A 116 -5.06 11.40 -19.78
C LYS A 116 -5.21 9.88 -19.81
N ASP A 117 -4.81 9.21 -18.73
CA ASP A 117 -4.86 7.76 -18.60
C ASP A 117 -6.29 7.28 -18.40
N ASP A 118 -6.54 6.03 -18.79
CA ASP A 118 -7.85 5.39 -18.65
C ASP A 118 -7.98 4.74 -17.27
N PHE A 119 -8.88 5.27 -16.45
CA PHE A 119 -9.25 4.76 -15.12
C PHE A 119 -10.50 3.86 -15.13
N SER A 120 -10.95 3.37 -16.29
CA SER A 120 -12.05 2.41 -16.39
C SER A 120 -11.74 1.08 -15.67
N ASN A 121 -12.78 0.29 -15.38
CA ASN A 121 -12.59 -1.03 -14.74
C ASN A 121 -11.85 -2.00 -15.66
N GLU A 122 -12.02 -1.87 -16.95
CA GLU A 122 -11.43 -2.70 -17.99
C GLU A 122 -9.91 -2.49 -18.04
N ASN A 123 -9.48 -1.24 -17.96
CA ASN A 123 -8.09 -0.87 -18.13
C ASN A 123 -7.34 -0.62 -16.82
N PHE A 124 -8.04 -0.38 -15.72
CA PHE A 124 -7.42 -0.23 -14.39
C PHE A 124 -8.10 -1.15 -13.37
N LYS A 125 -7.68 -2.39 -13.31
CA LYS A 125 -8.29 -3.42 -12.45
C LYS A 125 -8.02 -3.17 -10.96
N TRP A 126 -8.92 -3.63 -10.12
CA TRP A 126 -8.71 -3.61 -8.67
C TRP A 126 -7.45 -4.39 -8.27
N LEU A 127 -6.75 -3.93 -7.23
CA LEU A 127 -5.44 -4.45 -6.79
C LEU A 127 -4.40 -4.44 -7.92
N SER A 128 -4.37 -3.37 -8.69
CA SER A 128 -3.32 -3.12 -9.65
C SER A 128 -2.80 -1.69 -9.55
N SER A 129 -1.64 -1.45 -10.11
CA SER A 129 -1.02 -0.14 -10.23
C SER A 129 -0.70 0.18 -11.68
N LYS A 130 -0.58 1.47 -11.97
CA LYS A 130 -0.10 2.01 -13.25
C LYS A 130 0.73 3.25 -13.00
N GLN A 131 1.70 3.49 -13.88
CA GLN A 131 2.30 4.81 -14.03
C GLN A 131 1.31 5.70 -14.76
N VAL A 132 1.03 6.87 -14.20
CA VAL A 132 0.11 7.86 -14.74
C VAL A 132 0.69 9.26 -14.53
N ASP A 133 0.23 10.23 -15.31
CA ASP A 133 0.56 11.63 -15.07
C ASP A 133 -0.66 12.39 -14.52
N ILE A 134 -0.45 13.11 -13.42
CA ILE A 134 -1.42 14.06 -12.87
C ILE A 134 -0.94 15.47 -13.21
N GLY A 135 -1.56 16.07 -14.23
CA GLY A 135 -1.01 17.27 -14.85
C GLY A 135 0.37 16.96 -15.48
N TYR A 136 1.45 17.53 -14.93
CA TYR A 136 2.84 17.22 -15.35
C TYR A 136 3.58 16.31 -14.35
N ALA A 137 2.94 15.89 -13.28
CA ALA A 137 3.56 15.11 -12.21
C ALA A 137 3.41 13.61 -12.46
N PRO A 138 4.52 12.85 -12.63
CA PRO A 138 4.46 11.41 -12.75
C PRO A 138 4.09 10.77 -11.42
N CYS A 139 3.16 9.82 -11.45
CA CYS A 139 2.66 9.11 -10.28
C CYS A 139 2.56 7.61 -10.54
N THR A 140 2.80 6.81 -9.51
CA THR A 140 2.33 5.44 -9.46
C THR A 140 0.94 5.44 -8.82
N ALA A 141 -0.11 5.31 -9.61
CA ALA A 141 -1.47 5.16 -9.10
C ALA A 141 -1.71 3.69 -8.71
N MET A 142 -2.09 3.44 -7.46
CA MET A 142 -2.43 2.13 -6.93
C MET A 142 -3.94 2.09 -6.68
N ARG A 143 -4.68 1.16 -7.34
CA ARG A 143 -6.13 1.04 -7.12
C ARG A 143 -6.43 0.26 -5.86
N VAL A 144 -6.17 0.90 -4.76
CA VAL A 144 -6.42 0.46 -3.37
C VAL A 144 -6.82 1.65 -2.53
N ASN A 145 -7.46 1.45 -1.41
CA ASN A 145 -7.59 2.42 -0.33
C ASN A 145 -8.04 1.72 0.96
N PHE A 146 -7.88 2.40 2.08
CA PHE A 146 -8.19 1.85 3.40
C PHE A 146 -9.59 2.21 3.91
N VAL A 147 -10.43 2.88 3.11
CA VAL A 147 -11.78 3.29 3.53
C VAL A 147 -12.90 2.49 2.84
N GLY A 148 -12.53 1.51 1.99
CA GLY A 148 -13.47 0.59 1.34
C GLY A 148 -14.36 1.23 0.27
N GLU A 149 -13.95 2.37 -0.26
CA GLU A 149 -14.60 3.07 -1.36
C GLU A 149 -13.85 2.84 -2.68
N LEU A 150 -14.43 3.24 -3.81
CA LEU A 150 -13.68 3.37 -5.05
C LEU A 150 -12.59 4.43 -4.86
N GLY A 151 -11.35 4.12 -5.23
CA GLY A 151 -10.28 5.08 -5.08
C GLY A 151 -8.92 4.60 -5.54
N TRP A 152 -7.98 5.53 -5.48
CA TRP A 152 -6.57 5.33 -5.81
C TRP A 152 -5.67 6.05 -4.82
N GLU A 153 -4.59 5.41 -4.47
CA GLU A 153 -3.43 6.01 -3.82
C GLU A 153 -2.48 6.48 -4.92
N LEU A 154 -2.11 7.76 -4.89
CA LEU A 154 -1.21 8.40 -5.85
C LEU A 154 0.14 8.57 -5.18
N HIS A 155 1.06 7.67 -5.48
CA HIS A 155 2.43 7.70 -4.99
C HIS A 155 3.30 8.47 -5.96
N HIS A 156 4.01 9.49 -5.46
CA HIS A 156 4.79 10.42 -6.30
C HIS A 156 6.01 10.93 -5.55
N GLN A 157 6.97 11.48 -6.26
CA GLN A 157 8.08 12.20 -5.61
C GLN A 157 7.52 13.36 -4.80
N ILE A 158 8.05 13.57 -3.59
CA ILE A 158 7.49 14.52 -2.63
C ILE A 158 7.39 15.95 -3.16
N GLU A 159 8.26 16.33 -4.09
CA GLU A 159 8.28 17.65 -4.74
C GLU A 159 7.00 17.98 -5.50
N TYR A 160 6.26 16.96 -5.94
CA TYR A 160 4.99 17.15 -6.67
C TYR A 160 3.76 17.22 -5.75
N GLN A 161 3.92 17.06 -4.42
CA GLN A 161 2.81 16.97 -3.47
C GLN A 161 1.80 18.13 -3.62
N ASN A 162 2.29 19.37 -3.59
CA ASN A 162 1.43 20.55 -3.68
C ASN A 162 0.76 20.66 -5.05
N HIS A 163 1.51 20.41 -6.13
CA HIS A 163 0.94 20.44 -7.48
C HIS A 163 -0.21 19.44 -7.64
N ILE A 164 -0.02 18.20 -7.21
CA ILE A 164 -1.05 17.16 -7.33
C ILE A 164 -2.25 17.49 -6.44
N PHE A 165 -2.02 17.96 -5.21
CA PHE A 165 -3.07 18.37 -4.29
C PHE A 165 -3.94 19.48 -4.91
N ASP A 166 -3.32 20.55 -5.41
CA ASP A 166 -4.01 21.68 -6.00
C ASP A 166 -4.80 21.28 -7.25
N LYS A 167 -4.20 20.44 -8.13
CA LYS A 167 -4.89 19.91 -9.31
C LYS A 167 -6.12 19.10 -8.96
N LEU A 168 -6.03 18.22 -7.95
CA LEU A 168 -7.16 17.42 -7.48
C LEU A 168 -8.25 18.32 -6.87
N MET A 169 -7.89 19.29 -6.03
CA MET A 169 -8.84 20.19 -5.39
C MET A 169 -9.56 21.09 -6.39
N GLU A 170 -8.86 21.62 -7.39
CA GLU A 170 -9.42 22.41 -8.47
C GLU A 170 -10.44 21.59 -9.30
N ALA A 171 -10.01 20.42 -9.80
CA ALA A 171 -10.83 19.56 -10.65
C ALA A 171 -12.00 18.90 -9.91
N GLY A 172 -11.89 18.75 -8.59
CA GLY A 172 -12.91 18.11 -7.75
C GLY A 172 -13.91 19.06 -7.12
N LYS A 173 -13.80 20.38 -7.35
CA LYS A 173 -14.61 21.40 -6.66
C LYS A 173 -16.11 21.19 -6.88
N ASP A 174 -16.55 21.02 -8.11
CA ASP A 174 -17.94 20.77 -8.47
C ASP A 174 -18.40 19.33 -8.21
N LEU A 175 -17.45 18.39 -8.02
CA LEU A 175 -17.73 17.03 -7.58
C LEU A 175 -17.95 16.92 -6.07
N GLY A 176 -17.72 18.00 -5.33
CA GLY A 176 -17.82 18.02 -3.87
C GLY A 176 -16.63 17.39 -3.17
N LEU A 177 -15.45 17.39 -3.79
CA LEU A 177 -14.23 16.93 -3.17
C LEU A 177 -13.92 17.73 -1.90
N LYS A 178 -13.63 17.01 -0.81
CA LYS A 178 -13.21 17.60 0.46
C LYS A 178 -11.97 16.86 1.00
N PRO A 179 -11.04 17.57 1.62
CA PRO A 179 -9.99 16.90 2.38
C PRO A 179 -10.58 16.29 3.67
N TYR A 180 -10.01 15.15 4.08
CA TYR A 180 -10.31 14.53 5.38
C TYR A 180 -9.02 13.99 5.99
N GLY A 181 -9.02 13.83 7.30
CA GLY A 181 -7.84 13.41 8.04
C GLY A 181 -7.90 11.95 8.51
N ILE A 182 -6.84 11.52 9.17
CA ILE A 182 -6.64 10.15 9.67
C ILE A 182 -7.76 9.68 10.61
N ARG A 183 -8.37 10.58 11.40
CA ARG A 183 -9.48 10.22 12.29
C ARG A 183 -10.74 9.85 11.52
N ALA A 184 -11.06 10.59 10.47
CA ALA A 184 -12.17 10.25 9.57
C ALA A 184 -11.88 8.96 8.80
N MET A 185 -10.64 8.76 8.32
CA MET A 185 -10.19 7.49 7.72
C MET A 185 -10.44 6.32 8.69
N ASN A 186 -10.09 6.48 9.97
CA ASN A 186 -10.29 5.44 10.98
C ASN A 186 -11.78 5.08 11.17
N SER A 187 -12.68 6.06 11.16
CA SER A 187 -14.12 5.80 11.22
C SER A 187 -14.61 5.05 9.98
N LEU A 188 -14.21 5.50 8.80
CA LEU A 188 -14.61 4.90 7.51
C LEU A 188 -14.11 3.45 7.35
N ARG A 189 -12.87 3.15 7.75
CA ARG A 189 -12.34 1.77 7.69
C ARG A 189 -13.11 0.82 8.60
N VAL A 190 -13.54 1.31 9.79
CA VAL A 190 -14.33 0.50 10.76
C VAL A 190 -15.69 0.14 10.17
N GLU A 191 -16.36 1.02 9.43
CA GLU A 191 -17.61 0.72 8.73
C GLU A 191 -17.48 -0.46 7.77
N LYS A 192 -16.27 -0.72 7.25
CA LYS A 192 -15.94 -1.84 6.35
C LYS A 192 -15.30 -3.02 7.09
N SER A 193 -15.20 -2.95 8.41
CA SER A 193 -14.51 -3.96 9.24
C SER A 193 -13.04 -4.17 8.85
N TYR A 194 -12.39 -3.16 8.30
CA TYR A 194 -10.95 -3.23 8.01
C TYR A 194 -10.15 -3.09 9.30
N LYS A 195 -9.22 -4.00 9.49
CA LYS A 195 -8.36 -4.10 10.66
C LYS A 195 -7.17 -3.15 10.56
N LEU A 196 -6.66 -2.70 11.68
CA LEU A 196 -5.50 -1.82 11.76
C LEU A 196 -4.45 -2.41 12.72
N VAL A 197 -3.20 -2.40 12.31
CA VAL A 197 -2.07 -2.80 13.16
C VAL A 197 -1.97 -1.83 14.34
N GLY A 198 -1.80 -2.40 15.55
CA GLY A 198 -1.77 -1.64 16.79
C GLY A 198 -3.14 -1.38 17.42
N THR A 199 -4.22 -1.82 16.76
CA THR A 199 -5.57 -1.84 17.34
C THR A 199 -6.15 -3.25 17.32
N GLU A 200 -6.73 -3.68 16.18
CA GLU A 200 -7.29 -5.05 16.08
C GLU A 200 -6.23 -6.10 15.69
N LEU A 201 -5.10 -5.68 15.13
CA LEU A 201 -4.00 -6.56 14.76
C LEU A 201 -2.82 -6.31 15.68
N SER A 202 -2.38 -7.35 16.38
CA SER A 202 -1.21 -7.30 17.25
C SER A 202 -0.53 -8.68 17.33
N ILE A 203 0.64 -8.72 17.96
CA ILE A 203 1.38 -9.97 18.20
C ILE A 203 0.69 -10.93 19.18
N GLU A 204 -0.39 -10.50 19.84
CA GLU A 204 -1.16 -11.29 20.79
C GLU A 204 -2.23 -12.15 20.09
N TYR A 205 -2.63 -11.78 18.86
CA TYR A 205 -3.65 -12.46 18.10
C TYR A 205 -3.09 -13.10 16.84
N SER A 206 -3.52 -14.32 16.59
CA SER A 206 -3.25 -14.98 15.32
C SER A 206 -4.08 -14.35 14.18
N PRO A 207 -3.70 -14.54 12.93
CA PRO A 207 -4.52 -14.10 11.79
C PRO A 207 -5.93 -14.71 11.80
N TYR A 208 -6.07 -15.95 12.26
CA TYR A 208 -7.36 -16.64 12.34
C TYR A 208 -8.29 -16.00 13.36
N GLU A 209 -7.79 -15.69 14.56
CA GLU A 209 -8.54 -14.96 15.59
C GLU A 209 -8.92 -13.55 15.14
N SER A 210 -8.10 -12.95 14.25
CA SER A 210 -8.34 -11.64 13.68
C SER A 210 -9.22 -11.67 12.41
N GLY A 211 -9.70 -12.85 11.95
CA GLY A 211 -10.51 -12.98 10.73
C GLY A 211 -9.75 -12.65 9.44
N LEU A 212 -8.45 -12.97 9.39
CA LEU A 212 -7.56 -12.74 8.25
C LEU A 212 -7.27 -14.03 7.48
N ASP A 213 -8.08 -15.09 7.65
CA ASP A 213 -7.88 -16.41 7.04
C ASP A 213 -7.56 -16.35 5.55
N ARG A 214 -8.27 -15.49 4.82
CA ARG A 214 -8.09 -15.31 3.37
C ARG A 214 -6.73 -14.80 2.94
N PHE A 215 -5.96 -14.24 3.87
CA PHE A 215 -4.61 -13.69 3.63
C PHE A 215 -3.51 -14.64 4.10
N ILE A 216 -3.86 -15.83 4.60
CA ILE A 216 -2.90 -16.82 5.08
C ILE A 216 -2.93 -18.03 4.15
N HIS A 217 -1.76 -18.41 3.65
CA HIS A 217 -1.59 -19.52 2.73
C HIS A 217 -0.56 -20.53 3.26
N PRO A 218 -0.95 -21.43 4.19
CA PRO A 218 0.00 -22.38 4.80
C PRO A 218 0.71 -23.28 3.77
N ASN A 219 0.04 -23.54 2.66
CA ASN A 219 0.57 -24.43 1.59
C ASN A 219 1.47 -23.71 0.57
N LYS A 220 1.83 -22.44 0.78
CA LYS A 220 2.70 -21.72 -0.17
C LYS A 220 4.18 -22.10 -0.06
N GLY A 221 4.57 -22.76 1.01
CA GLY A 221 5.94 -23.07 1.37
C GLY A 221 6.27 -22.62 2.80
N LYS A 222 7.53 -22.68 3.17
CA LYS A 222 8.01 -22.27 4.50
C LYS A 222 8.01 -20.75 4.61
N PHE A 223 7.44 -20.22 5.70
CA PHE A 223 7.50 -18.81 6.10
C PHE A 223 7.63 -18.67 7.61
N ILE A 224 7.91 -17.47 8.13
CA ILE A 224 8.06 -17.16 9.56
C ILE A 224 6.75 -17.34 10.30
#